data_ea1a12c5be6007adda3062e96dd07a53
#
_entry.id   ea1a12c5be6007adda3062e96dd07a53
#
_cell.length_a   1.000
_cell.length_b   1.000
_cell.length_c   1.000
_cell.angle_alpha   90.00
_cell.angle_beta   90.00
_cell.angle_gamma   90.00
#
_symmetry.space_group_name_H-M   'P 1'
#
loop_
_entity.id
_entity.type
_entity.pdbx_description
1 polymer ?
#
loop_
_entity_poly.entity_id
_entity_poly.type
_entity_poly.pdbx_seq_one_letter_code
_entity_poly.pdbx_strand_id
1 'polypeptide(L)'
;MCSSDLYSELAQRPIEIDESLAASELATGDRNLGLAYLLHAAGRLARDPAVAVAGYVHQCSASVTVRDLALMASTLANGGVQPNTGRSLFGRQTTRHLLSVMTTCGMYDAAGDWLTSVGIPAKSGVAGGIIGVLPGQVGVAVFSPRLDEHGNSTRGVVMMEKLSQDLGLHLMEPGRPVRSALREIRKETVEREPATIYVLQGDMVLSSIEALVHELVQNPPSTDLVIFDVSRVDEVLPVARRTAAAMATKLIDAGHTLILIDPEETMPGFQDAQGRGMRRWTVEETARGLD
;
A
#
# COMPACT_ATOMS: atom_id res chain seq x y z
N MET A 1 19.53 -8.56 -18.89
CA MET A 1 19.17 -7.36 -18.13
C MET A 1 20.14 -7.26 -16.97
N CYS A 2 20.89 -6.20 -16.84
CA CYS A 2 21.74 -5.94 -15.68
C CYS A 2 20.84 -5.64 -14.47
N SER A 3 21.31 -5.87 -13.24
CA SER A 3 20.51 -5.58 -12.03
C SER A 3 20.17 -4.09 -11.91
N SER A 4 21.07 -3.20 -12.33
CA SER A 4 20.81 -1.75 -12.40
C SER A 4 19.70 -1.40 -13.38
N ASP A 5 19.56 -2.13 -14.49
CA ASP A 5 18.48 -1.92 -15.47
C ASP A 5 17.13 -2.25 -14.83
N LEU A 6 17.06 -3.37 -14.08
CA LEU A 6 15.83 -3.76 -13.38
C LEU A 6 15.44 -2.75 -12.31
N TYR A 7 16.39 -2.26 -11.50
CA TYR A 7 16.11 -1.24 -10.49
C TYR A 7 15.65 0.06 -11.13
N SER A 8 16.24 0.45 -12.25
CA SER A 8 15.86 1.64 -13.02
C SER A 8 14.45 1.51 -13.58
N GLU A 9 14.05 0.34 -14.08
CA GLU A 9 12.69 0.08 -14.54
C GLU A 9 11.66 0.12 -13.40
N LEU A 10 12.00 -0.44 -12.24
CA LEU A 10 11.18 -0.42 -11.05
C LEU A 10 10.96 1.01 -10.53
N ALA A 11 12.05 1.80 -10.45
CA ALA A 11 12.05 3.17 -9.94
C ALA A 11 11.58 4.22 -10.97
N GLN A 12 11.49 3.85 -12.25
CA GLN A 12 11.19 4.74 -13.39
C GLN A 12 12.18 5.92 -13.53
N ARG A 13 13.39 5.70 -13.12
CA ARG A 13 14.52 6.60 -13.32
C ARG A 13 15.83 5.80 -13.31
N PRO A 14 16.91 6.34 -13.88
CA PRO A 14 18.23 5.72 -13.74
C PRO A 14 18.61 5.55 -12.27
N ILE A 15 19.03 4.34 -11.91
CA ILE A 15 19.58 4.01 -10.60
C ILE A 15 21.07 3.80 -10.76
N GLU A 16 21.83 4.58 -10.02
CA GLU A 16 23.28 4.50 -10.00
C GLU A 16 23.76 3.61 -8.85
N ILE A 17 24.89 2.97 -9.05
CA ILE A 17 25.58 2.20 -8.02
C ILE A 17 26.64 3.11 -7.37
N ASP A 18 26.68 3.18 -6.07
CA ASP A 18 27.73 3.84 -5.33
C ASP A 18 28.96 2.93 -5.26
N GLU A 19 29.91 3.12 -6.18
CA GLU A 19 31.12 2.32 -6.28
C GLU A 19 32.03 2.49 -5.06
N SER A 20 31.97 3.62 -4.37
CA SER A 20 32.77 3.86 -3.16
C SER A 20 32.21 3.04 -1.98
N LEU A 21 30.89 2.98 -1.87
CA LEU A 21 30.21 2.14 -0.90
C LEU A 21 30.46 0.65 -1.21
N ALA A 22 30.34 0.24 -2.46
CA ALA A 22 30.60 -1.13 -2.88
C ALA A 22 32.02 -1.57 -2.53
N ALA A 23 33.04 -0.73 -2.78
CA ALA A 23 34.42 -1.01 -2.43
C ALA A 23 34.60 -1.14 -0.90
N SER A 24 34.00 -0.26 -0.12
CA SER A 24 34.03 -0.29 1.35
C SER A 24 33.41 -1.56 1.93
N GLU A 25 32.23 -1.94 1.43
CA GLU A 25 31.50 -3.15 1.85
C GLU A 25 32.27 -4.43 1.47
N LEU A 26 32.90 -4.46 0.31
CA LEU A 26 33.78 -5.59 -0.09
C LEU A 26 35.00 -5.72 0.82
N ALA A 27 35.62 -4.62 1.21
CA ALA A 27 36.77 -4.61 2.09
C ALA A 27 36.50 -5.16 3.50
N THR A 28 35.23 -5.13 3.92
CA THR A 28 34.79 -5.60 5.26
C THR A 28 33.85 -6.82 5.18
N GLY A 29 33.73 -7.41 3.99
CA GLY A 29 32.75 -8.44 3.67
C GLY A 29 33.07 -9.87 4.09
N ASP A 30 34.02 -10.11 5.00
CA ASP A 30 34.56 -11.45 5.39
C ASP A 30 33.41 -12.42 5.80
N ARG A 31 32.39 -11.94 6.53
CA ARG A 31 31.26 -12.77 6.93
C ARG A 31 30.46 -13.26 5.71
N ASN A 32 30.18 -12.39 4.74
CA ASN A 32 29.46 -12.75 3.52
C ASN A 32 30.28 -13.72 2.67
N LEU A 33 31.58 -13.50 2.61
CA LEU A 33 32.50 -14.39 1.89
C LEU A 33 32.56 -15.78 2.54
N GLY A 34 32.65 -15.85 3.87
CA GLY A 34 32.59 -17.10 4.62
C GLY A 34 31.31 -17.89 4.36
N LEU A 35 30.15 -17.21 4.38
CA LEU A 35 28.86 -17.83 4.05
C LEU A 35 28.81 -18.31 2.59
N ALA A 36 29.36 -17.55 1.66
CA ALA A 36 29.40 -17.94 0.25
C ALA A 36 30.28 -19.21 0.05
N TYR A 37 31.40 -19.33 0.74
CA TYR A 37 32.22 -20.56 0.71
C TYR A 37 31.50 -21.76 1.31
N LEU A 38 30.74 -21.59 2.39
CA LEU A 38 29.95 -22.67 2.97
C LEU A 38 28.84 -23.13 2.01
N LEU A 39 28.16 -22.19 1.34
CA LEU A 39 27.15 -22.50 0.33
C LEU A 39 27.75 -23.20 -0.89
N HIS A 40 28.95 -22.79 -1.31
CA HIS A 40 29.68 -23.42 -2.41
C HIS A 40 30.06 -24.86 -2.05
N ALA A 41 30.64 -25.08 -0.88
CA ALA A 41 30.97 -26.39 -0.39
C ALA A 41 29.78 -27.34 -0.24
N ALA A 42 28.60 -26.77 0.11
CA ALA A 42 27.34 -27.51 0.15
C ALA A 42 26.66 -27.72 -1.22
N GLY A 43 27.32 -27.32 -2.33
CA GLY A 43 26.76 -27.43 -3.69
C GLY A 43 25.55 -26.54 -3.96
N ARG A 44 25.33 -25.51 -3.15
CA ARG A 44 24.20 -24.55 -3.28
C ARG A 44 24.58 -23.28 -4.04
N LEU A 45 25.85 -22.99 -4.18
CA LEU A 45 26.38 -21.87 -4.95
C LEU A 45 27.32 -22.42 -6.05
N ALA A 46 26.87 -22.37 -7.30
CA ALA A 46 27.66 -22.88 -8.44
C ALA A 46 28.76 -21.93 -8.88
N ARG A 47 28.61 -20.63 -8.62
CA ARG A 47 29.61 -19.60 -8.97
C ARG A 47 30.74 -19.57 -7.96
N ASP A 48 31.86 -18.99 -8.39
CA ASP A 48 32.96 -18.63 -7.48
C ASP A 48 32.43 -17.73 -6.35
N PRO A 49 32.68 -18.05 -5.07
CA PRO A 49 32.19 -17.30 -3.93
C PRO A 49 32.54 -15.81 -3.92
N ALA A 50 33.76 -15.45 -4.31
CA ALA A 50 34.19 -14.06 -4.35
C ALA A 50 33.44 -13.27 -5.42
N VAL A 51 33.22 -13.86 -6.60
CA VAL A 51 32.43 -13.26 -7.68
C VAL A 51 30.96 -13.10 -7.27
N ALA A 52 30.42 -14.08 -6.56
CA ALA A 52 29.05 -14.02 -6.08
C ALA A 52 28.85 -12.91 -5.04
N VAL A 53 29.78 -12.78 -4.08
CA VAL A 53 29.74 -11.71 -3.06
C VAL A 53 29.96 -10.34 -3.68
N ALA A 54 30.89 -10.20 -4.63
CA ALA A 54 31.06 -8.92 -5.33
C ALA A 54 29.79 -8.47 -6.06
N GLY A 55 29.12 -9.38 -6.77
CA GLY A 55 27.84 -9.09 -7.42
C GLY A 55 26.74 -8.72 -6.45
N TYR A 56 26.68 -9.39 -5.30
CA TYR A 56 25.72 -9.09 -4.23
C TYR A 56 25.95 -7.69 -3.64
N VAL A 57 27.19 -7.37 -3.27
CA VAL A 57 27.56 -6.06 -2.70
C VAL A 57 27.26 -4.93 -3.69
N HIS A 58 27.61 -5.12 -4.95
CA HIS A 58 27.31 -4.14 -6.00
C HIS A 58 25.80 -3.86 -6.12
N GLN A 59 24.95 -4.88 -6.05
CA GLN A 59 23.49 -4.69 -6.04
C GLN A 59 23.00 -3.96 -4.79
N CYS A 60 23.58 -4.25 -3.62
CA CYS A 60 23.23 -3.60 -2.37
C CYS A 60 23.68 -2.13 -2.29
N SER A 61 24.61 -1.72 -3.15
CA SER A 61 25.13 -0.35 -3.22
C SER A 61 24.36 0.57 -4.18
N ALA A 62 23.15 0.18 -4.57
CA ALA A 62 22.26 0.99 -5.41
C ALA A 62 21.76 2.22 -4.64
N SER A 63 21.94 3.41 -5.22
CA SER A 63 21.49 4.69 -4.65
C SER A 63 20.01 4.93 -4.91
N VAL A 64 19.17 4.72 -3.89
CA VAL A 64 17.73 4.81 -3.98
C VAL A 64 17.14 5.79 -2.97
N THR A 65 16.01 6.37 -3.30
CA THR A 65 15.18 7.15 -2.38
C THR A 65 14.08 6.27 -1.77
N VAL A 66 13.46 6.74 -0.70
CA VAL A 66 12.28 6.06 -0.13
C VAL A 66 11.13 5.94 -1.13
N ARG A 67 11.00 6.91 -2.05
CA ARG A 67 10.01 6.88 -3.13
C ARG A 67 10.29 5.74 -4.13
N ASP A 68 11.54 5.54 -4.50
CA ASP A 68 11.94 4.42 -5.37
C ASP A 68 11.61 3.09 -4.72
N LEU A 69 11.95 2.95 -3.44
CA LEU A 69 11.62 1.76 -2.64
C LEU A 69 10.11 1.52 -2.57
N ALA A 70 9.30 2.57 -2.42
CA ALA A 70 7.84 2.46 -2.43
C ALA A 70 7.30 2.00 -3.80
N LEU A 71 7.86 2.48 -4.91
CA LEU A 71 7.50 2.02 -6.26
C LEU A 71 7.88 0.56 -6.49
N MET A 72 9.05 0.13 -6.01
CA MET A 72 9.49 -1.26 -6.04
C MET A 72 8.53 -2.15 -5.24
N ALA A 73 8.18 -1.74 -4.02
CA ALA A 73 7.21 -2.44 -3.18
C ALA A 73 5.83 -2.50 -3.83
N SER A 74 5.36 -1.40 -4.45
CA SER A 74 4.07 -1.34 -5.15
C SER A 74 4.03 -2.26 -6.37
N THR A 75 5.15 -2.41 -7.09
CA THR A 75 5.26 -3.38 -8.19
C THR A 75 5.07 -4.82 -7.69
N LEU A 76 5.64 -5.16 -6.54
CA LEU A 76 5.45 -6.47 -5.92
C LEU A 76 4.01 -6.65 -5.42
N ALA A 77 3.42 -5.62 -4.81
CA ALA A 77 2.03 -5.63 -4.39
C ALA A 77 1.07 -5.85 -5.57
N ASN A 78 1.40 -5.28 -6.74
CA ASN A 78 0.65 -5.42 -7.99
C ASN A 78 1.03 -6.69 -8.79
N GLY A 79 1.49 -7.73 -8.11
CA GLY A 79 1.78 -9.03 -8.74
C GLY A 79 2.94 -9.03 -9.73
N GLY A 80 3.87 -8.09 -9.64
CA GLY A 80 5.04 -7.93 -10.51
C GLY A 80 4.83 -6.98 -11.67
N VAL A 81 3.68 -6.30 -11.72
CA VAL A 81 3.36 -5.28 -12.74
C VAL A 81 3.63 -3.89 -12.18
N GLN A 82 4.48 -3.13 -12.84
CA GLN A 82 4.83 -1.77 -12.44
C GLN A 82 3.59 -0.86 -12.58
N PRO A 83 3.11 -0.23 -11.49
CA PRO A 83 1.78 0.37 -11.46
C PRO A 83 1.59 1.56 -12.40
N ASN A 84 2.64 2.37 -12.64
CA ASN A 84 2.52 3.57 -13.49
C ASN A 84 2.63 3.26 -14.99
N THR A 85 3.36 2.18 -15.36
CA THR A 85 3.59 1.84 -16.77
C THR A 85 2.76 0.66 -17.27
N GLY A 86 2.17 -0.12 -16.35
CA GLY A 86 1.49 -1.37 -16.69
C GLY A 86 2.43 -2.49 -17.17
N ARG A 87 3.75 -2.26 -17.16
CA ARG A 87 4.72 -3.24 -17.64
C ARG A 87 4.94 -4.35 -16.63
N SER A 88 4.82 -5.60 -17.06
CA SER A 88 5.15 -6.77 -16.23
C SER A 88 6.66 -6.93 -16.15
N LEU A 89 7.23 -6.77 -14.96
CA LEU A 89 8.66 -6.92 -14.67
C LEU A 89 8.98 -8.29 -14.06
N PHE A 90 8.03 -8.87 -13.34
CA PHE A 90 8.14 -10.20 -12.75
C PHE A 90 6.92 -11.04 -13.06
N GLY A 91 7.11 -12.34 -13.23
CA GLY A 91 6.00 -13.29 -13.27
C GLY A 91 5.34 -13.44 -11.88
N ARG A 92 4.04 -13.73 -11.85
CA ARG A 92 3.28 -13.93 -10.60
C ARG A 92 3.90 -14.98 -9.68
N GLN A 93 4.48 -16.05 -10.23
CA GLN A 93 5.15 -17.08 -9.45
C GLN A 93 6.41 -16.54 -8.76
N THR A 94 7.22 -15.76 -9.48
CA THR A 94 8.43 -15.12 -8.93
C THR A 94 8.05 -14.15 -7.80
N THR A 95 7.04 -13.31 -8.02
CA THR A 95 6.53 -12.38 -7.02
C THR A 95 6.07 -13.12 -5.76
N ARG A 96 5.31 -14.22 -5.93
CA ARG A 96 4.87 -15.05 -4.80
C ARG A 96 6.06 -15.62 -4.01
N HIS A 97 7.06 -16.15 -4.69
CA HIS A 97 8.27 -16.69 -4.03
C HIS A 97 9.02 -15.59 -3.29
N LEU A 98 9.20 -14.42 -3.89
CA LEU A 98 9.82 -13.24 -3.26
C LEU A 98 9.10 -12.87 -1.97
N LEU A 99 7.78 -12.70 -2.01
CA LEU A 99 6.98 -12.34 -0.84
C LEU A 99 7.02 -13.41 0.25
N SER A 100 7.06 -14.71 -0.12
CA SER A 100 7.23 -15.80 0.84
C SER A 100 8.58 -15.71 1.57
N VAL A 101 9.66 -15.43 0.84
CA VAL A 101 10.99 -15.24 1.45
C VAL A 101 11.03 -13.97 2.31
N MET A 102 10.43 -12.88 1.87
CA MET A 102 10.32 -11.66 2.68
C MET A 102 9.58 -11.91 4.00
N THR A 103 8.52 -12.71 3.99
CA THR A 103 7.77 -13.06 5.19
C THR A 103 8.60 -13.85 6.20
N THR A 104 9.43 -14.78 5.72
CA THR A 104 10.18 -15.72 6.60
C THR A 104 11.56 -15.22 7.04
N CYS A 105 12.22 -14.39 6.21
CA CYS A 105 13.62 -14.00 6.40
C CYS A 105 13.87 -12.50 6.20
N GLY A 106 12.87 -11.70 5.83
CA GLY A 106 13.08 -10.32 5.39
C GLY A 106 13.48 -9.37 6.51
N MET A 107 13.13 -9.69 7.76
CA MET A 107 13.42 -8.90 8.95
C MET A 107 14.49 -9.56 9.83
N TYR A 108 15.39 -10.31 9.21
CA TYR A 108 16.47 -11.06 9.88
C TYR A 108 15.92 -12.06 10.93
N ASP A 109 16.51 -12.12 12.11
CA ASP A 109 16.07 -13.00 13.22
C ASP A 109 14.78 -12.50 13.90
N ALA A 110 14.38 -11.24 13.68
CA ALA A 110 13.11 -10.69 14.16
C ALA A 110 11.91 -10.99 13.24
N ALA A 111 12.04 -11.84 12.20
CA ALA A 111 10.97 -12.07 11.21
C ALA A 111 9.69 -12.66 11.85
N GLY A 112 9.81 -13.48 12.89
CA GLY A 112 8.68 -14.06 13.62
C GLY A 112 7.88 -13.00 14.39
N ASP A 113 8.58 -12.16 15.14
CA ASP A 113 7.97 -11.07 15.92
C ASP A 113 7.34 -10.02 14.98
N TRP A 114 8.02 -9.73 13.88
CA TRP A 114 7.49 -8.87 12.82
C TRP A 114 6.18 -9.41 12.23
N LEU A 115 6.11 -10.70 11.94
CA LEU A 115 4.87 -11.29 11.40
C LEU A 115 3.72 -11.17 12.40
N THR A 116 4.00 -11.23 13.70
CA THR A 116 2.98 -11.12 14.75
C THR A 116 2.53 -9.68 14.99
N SER A 117 3.46 -8.72 14.98
CA SER A 117 3.17 -7.32 15.35
C SER A 117 2.78 -6.45 14.15
N VAL A 118 3.37 -6.70 12.98
CA VAL A 118 3.18 -5.91 11.76
C VAL A 118 2.41 -6.68 10.70
N GLY A 119 2.73 -7.96 10.50
CA GLY A 119 2.03 -8.86 9.60
C GLY A 119 2.13 -8.53 8.11
N ILE A 120 3.04 -7.66 7.69
CA ILE A 120 3.27 -7.30 6.29
C ILE A 120 4.57 -7.96 5.83
N PRO A 121 4.58 -8.76 4.73
CA PRO A 121 5.83 -9.24 4.13
C PRO A 121 6.78 -8.07 3.90
N ALA A 122 7.97 -8.10 4.50
CA ALA A 122 8.87 -6.96 4.52
C ALA A 122 10.33 -7.35 4.28
N LYS A 123 11.14 -6.38 3.88
CA LYS A 123 12.60 -6.49 3.80
C LYS A 123 13.27 -5.26 4.38
N SER A 124 14.11 -5.51 5.36
CA SER A 124 14.96 -4.50 6.00
C SER A 124 16.32 -4.41 5.34
N GLY A 125 16.88 -3.21 5.31
CA GLY A 125 18.22 -2.90 4.86
C GLY A 125 19.04 -2.17 5.91
N VAL A 126 20.33 -2.48 6.01
CA VAL A 126 21.24 -1.89 7.01
C VAL A 126 21.45 -0.38 6.84
N ALA A 127 21.05 0.20 5.72
CA ALA A 127 20.97 1.65 5.55
C ALA A 127 19.83 2.31 6.35
N GLY A 128 18.92 1.51 6.93
CA GLY A 128 17.76 1.99 7.69
C GLY A 128 16.47 2.07 6.90
N GLY A 129 16.42 1.47 5.70
CA GLY A 129 15.22 1.33 4.89
C GLY A 129 14.45 0.06 5.23
N ILE A 130 13.12 0.12 5.22
CA ILE A 130 12.23 -1.05 5.24
C ILE A 130 11.21 -0.89 4.13
N ILE A 131 11.06 -1.91 3.29
CA ILE A 131 9.94 -2.05 2.38
C ILE A 131 8.97 -3.08 2.91
N GLY A 132 7.68 -2.81 2.78
CA GLY A 132 6.59 -3.73 3.12
C GLY A 132 5.64 -3.89 1.93
N VAL A 133 5.10 -5.08 1.76
CA VAL A 133 4.25 -5.41 0.62
C VAL A 133 3.03 -6.19 1.10
N LEU A 134 1.85 -5.58 1.00
CA LEU A 134 0.61 -6.31 1.19
C LEU A 134 0.03 -6.65 -0.20
N PRO A 135 0.01 -7.94 -0.60
CA PRO A 135 -0.36 -8.35 -1.95
C PRO A 135 -1.76 -7.87 -2.34
N GLY A 136 -1.88 -7.28 -3.52
CA GLY A 136 -3.15 -6.78 -4.06
C GLY A 136 -3.66 -5.49 -3.41
N GLN A 137 -2.92 -4.90 -2.46
CA GLN A 137 -3.36 -3.72 -1.73
C GLN A 137 -2.35 -2.57 -1.78
N VAL A 138 -1.17 -2.74 -1.16
CA VAL A 138 -0.24 -1.63 -0.98
C VAL A 138 1.21 -2.06 -0.92
N GLY A 139 2.10 -1.24 -1.48
CA GLY A 139 3.53 -1.24 -1.23
C GLY A 139 3.91 -0.04 -0.36
N VAL A 140 4.66 -0.29 0.71
CA VAL A 140 5.07 0.73 1.67
C VAL A 140 6.58 0.78 1.75
N ALA A 141 7.15 1.96 1.94
CA ALA A 141 8.56 2.13 2.27
C ALA A 141 8.74 3.18 3.36
N VAL A 142 9.63 2.89 4.30
CA VAL A 142 10.04 3.83 5.35
C VAL A 142 11.56 3.90 5.40
N PHE A 143 12.11 5.03 5.83
CA PHE A 143 13.54 5.22 5.96
C PHE A 143 13.87 5.99 7.26
N SER A 144 14.70 5.37 8.10
CA SER A 144 15.24 6.01 9.30
C SER A 144 16.53 5.28 9.72
N PRO A 145 17.70 5.92 9.69
CA PRO A 145 19.01 5.27 9.68
C PRO A 145 19.52 4.71 11.01
N ARG A 146 18.86 4.86 12.15
CA ARG A 146 19.27 4.17 13.38
C ARG A 146 18.71 2.76 13.43
N LEU A 147 19.56 1.79 13.64
CA LEU A 147 19.20 0.37 13.69
C LEU A 147 19.06 -0.11 15.15
N ASP A 148 18.23 -1.13 15.32
CA ASP A 148 18.13 -1.93 16.55
C ASP A 148 19.19 -3.05 16.58
N GLU A 149 19.15 -3.89 17.62
CA GLU A 149 20.06 -5.00 17.81
C GLU A 149 19.94 -6.10 16.73
N HIS A 150 18.80 -6.18 16.05
CA HIS A 150 18.54 -7.10 14.94
C HIS A 150 19.01 -6.55 13.58
N GLY A 151 19.42 -5.29 13.51
CA GLY A 151 19.82 -4.61 12.27
C GLY A 151 18.64 -3.98 11.50
N ASN A 152 17.47 -3.85 12.12
CA ASN A 152 16.31 -3.19 11.54
C ASN A 152 16.25 -1.71 11.97
N SER A 153 15.61 -0.87 11.14
CA SER A 153 15.37 0.53 11.50
C SER A 153 14.49 0.63 12.75
N THR A 154 15.01 1.13 13.87
CA THR A 154 14.28 1.26 15.13
C THR A 154 12.98 2.04 14.98
N ARG A 155 13.02 3.21 14.31
CA ARG A 155 11.82 4.01 14.07
C ARG A 155 10.96 3.43 12.95
N GLY A 156 11.60 2.81 11.95
CA GLY A 156 10.92 2.17 10.84
C GLY A 156 10.02 1.03 11.29
N VAL A 157 10.46 0.21 12.25
CA VAL A 157 9.65 -0.86 12.86
C VAL A 157 8.39 -0.26 13.51
N VAL A 158 8.55 0.73 14.38
CA VAL A 158 7.41 1.40 15.06
C VAL A 158 6.46 2.06 14.07
N MET A 159 6.99 2.68 13.01
CA MET A 159 6.16 3.29 11.96
C MET A 159 5.34 2.24 11.22
N MET A 160 5.95 1.11 10.86
CA MET A 160 5.27 0.04 10.13
C MET A 160 4.22 -0.67 10.99
N GLU A 161 4.53 -0.89 12.28
CA GLU A 161 3.57 -1.42 13.25
C GLU A 161 2.33 -0.51 13.34
N LYS A 162 2.56 0.79 13.52
CA LYS A 162 1.48 1.76 13.58
C LYS A 162 0.68 1.85 12.28
N LEU A 163 1.34 1.82 11.12
CA LEU A 163 0.65 1.78 9.83
C LEU A 163 -0.18 0.50 9.68
N SER A 164 0.34 -0.66 10.07
CA SER A 164 -0.40 -1.92 10.03
C SER A 164 -1.65 -1.86 10.89
N GLN A 165 -1.53 -1.40 12.14
CA GLN A 165 -2.66 -1.27 13.07
C GLN A 165 -3.68 -0.21 12.63
N ASP A 166 -3.23 1.00 12.28
CA ASP A 166 -4.12 2.13 11.94
C ASP A 166 -4.86 1.93 10.61
N LEU A 167 -4.30 1.14 9.69
CA LEU A 167 -4.83 0.93 8.34
C LEU A 167 -5.37 -0.49 8.10
N GLY A 168 -5.26 -1.39 9.07
CA GLY A 168 -5.68 -2.79 8.93
C GLY A 168 -4.88 -3.54 7.86
N LEU A 169 -3.55 -3.43 7.88
CA LEU A 169 -2.68 -3.99 6.82
C LEU A 169 -2.02 -5.33 7.21
N HIS A 170 -2.59 -6.07 8.14
CA HIS A 170 -2.03 -7.34 8.57
C HIS A 170 -2.44 -8.48 7.64
N LEU A 171 -1.48 -9.28 7.14
CA LEU A 171 -1.71 -10.38 6.20
C LEU A 171 -2.69 -11.46 6.73
N MET A 172 -2.71 -11.66 8.05
CA MET A 172 -3.59 -12.64 8.71
C MET A 172 -4.96 -12.07 9.09
N GLU A 173 -5.21 -10.79 8.85
CA GLU A 173 -6.58 -10.31 8.93
C GLU A 173 -7.42 -11.00 7.85
N PRO A 174 -8.66 -11.41 8.17
CA PRO A 174 -9.52 -12.07 7.20
C PRO A 174 -9.63 -11.17 5.96
N GLY A 175 -9.10 -11.66 4.83
CA GLY A 175 -9.18 -10.95 3.56
C GLY A 175 -10.65 -10.77 3.21
N ARG A 176 -11.17 -9.58 3.48
CA ARG A 176 -12.50 -9.21 3.02
C ARG A 176 -12.46 -9.16 1.50
N PRO A 177 -13.37 -9.82 0.78
CA PRO A 177 -13.34 -9.83 -0.67
C PRO A 177 -13.37 -8.37 -1.15
N VAL A 178 -12.31 -7.96 -1.84
CA VAL A 178 -12.22 -6.61 -2.46
C VAL A 178 -13.24 -6.58 -3.60
N ARG A 179 -14.51 -6.41 -3.25
CA ARG A 179 -15.47 -5.85 -4.20
C ARG A 179 -15.18 -4.36 -4.24
N SER A 180 -15.19 -3.77 -5.43
CA SER A 180 -15.15 -2.32 -5.54
C SER A 180 -16.14 -1.74 -4.54
N ALA A 181 -15.71 -0.84 -3.65
CA ALA A 181 -16.64 -0.17 -2.76
C ALA A 181 -17.69 0.58 -3.56
N LEU A 182 -17.32 1.12 -4.70
CA LEU A 182 -18.24 1.70 -5.66
C LEU A 182 -18.88 0.57 -6.48
N ARG A 183 -20.16 0.33 -6.21
CA ARG A 183 -20.97 -0.64 -6.92
C ARG A 183 -21.50 -0.07 -8.23
N GLU A 184 -22.02 1.16 -8.16
CA GLU A 184 -22.78 1.78 -9.23
C GLU A 184 -22.79 3.30 -9.07
N ILE A 185 -22.81 4.02 -10.18
CA ILE A 185 -23.10 5.46 -10.22
C ILE A 185 -24.40 5.63 -10.99
N ARG A 186 -25.40 6.27 -10.37
CA ARG A 186 -26.68 6.58 -10.99
C ARG A 186 -26.84 8.08 -11.12
N LYS A 187 -27.52 8.50 -12.19
CA LYS A 187 -27.96 9.89 -12.36
C LYS A 187 -29.49 9.86 -12.39
N GLU A 188 -30.10 10.43 -11.39
CA GLU A 188 -31.56 10.41 -11.18
C GLU A 188 -32.03 11.81 -10.82
N THR A 189 -33.36 12.05 -10.90
CA THR A 189 -33.97 13.26 -10.39
C THR A 189 -34.49 12.99 -9.00
N VAL A 190 -34.02 13.73 -8.02
CA VAL A 190 -34.35 13.57 -6.62
C VAL A 190 -34.92 14.90 -6.10
N GLU A 191 -36.10 14.89 -5.47
CA GLU A 191 -36.77 16.12 -5.01
C GLU A 191 -36.88 17.21 -6.09
N ARG A 192 -36.99 16.83 -7.38
CA ARG A 192 -37.01 17.66 -8.58
C ARG A 192 -35.67 18.26 -9.00
N GLU A 193 -34.56 17.85 -8.40
CA GLU A 193 -33.21 18.28 -8.74
C GLU A 193 -32.43 17.11 -9.33
N PRO A 194 -31.56 17.35 -10.35
CA PRO A 194 -30.64 16.34 -10.84
C PRO A 194 -29.64 15.93 -9.76
N ALA A 195 -29.51 14.65 -9.51
CA ALA A 195 -28.58 14.09 -8.52
C ALA A 195 -27.66 13.05 -9.12
N THR A 196 -26.43 12.99 -8.62
CA THR A 196 -25.50 11.88 -8.84
C THR A 196 -25.44 11.03 -7.57
N ILE A 197 -25.80 9.76 -7.68
CA ILE A 197 -25.86 8.80 -6.56
C ILE A 197 -24.71 7.80 -6.70
N TYR A 198 -23.84 7.77 -5.72
CA TYR A 198 -22.75 6.79 -5.58
C TYR A 198 -23.20 5.68 -4.63
N VAL A 199 -23.54 4.50 -5.18
CA VAL A 199 -23.95 3.33 -4.39
C VAL A 199 -22.71 2.57 -3.95
N LEU A 200 -22.50 2.50 -2.64
CA LEU A 200 -21.35 1.82 -2.02
C LEU A 200 -21.78 0.48 -1.44
N GLN A 201 -20.80 -0.45 -1.32
CA GLN A 201 -21.05 -1.80 -0.80
C GLN A 201 -19.82 -2.40 -0.11
N GLY A 202 -20.06 -3.39 0.78
CA GLY A 202 -19.02 -4.14 1.48
C GLY A 202 -18.25 -3.28 2.46
N ASP A 203 -17.01 -3.69 2.79
CA ASP A 203 -16.23 -2.96 3.79
C ASP A 203 -15.49 -1.76 3.19
N MET A 204 -15.60 -0.64 3.87
CA MET A 204 -14.84 0.57 3.57
C MET A 204 -13.47 0.51 4.25
N VAL A 205 -12.50 -0.06 3.54
CA VAL A 205 -11.08 -0.14 3.91
C VAL A 205 -10.28 0.91 3.14
N LEU A 206 -8.96 1.02 3.40
CA LEU A 206 -8.09 2.00 2.71
C LEU A 206 -8.20 1.89 1.18
N SER A 207 -8.02 0.70 0.63
CA SER A 207 -8.02 0.50 -0.82
C SER A 207 -9.39 0.79 -1.46
N SER A 208 -10.48 0.49 -0.77
CA SER A 208 -11.83 0.74 -1.28
C SER A 208 -12.20 2.22 -1.29
N ILE A 209 -11.81 2.97 -0.25
CA ILE A 209 -12.05 4.43 -0.22
C ILE A 209 -11.13 5.18 -1.19
N GLU A 210 -9.89 4.74 -1.38
CA GLU A 210 -8.99 5.33 -2.38
C GLU A 210 -9.51 5.15 -3.80
N ALA A 211 -10.09 3.99 -4.12
CA ALA A 211 -10.73 3.75 -5.42
C ALA A 211 -11.90 4.72 -5.66
N LEU A 212 -12.73 4.97 -4.64
CA LEU A 212 -13.82 5.95 -4.71
C LEU A 212 -13.29 7.38 -4.92
N VAL A 213 -12.26 7.77 -4.16
CA VAL A 213 -11.63 9.10 -4.31
C VAL A 213 -11.03 9.26 -5.70
N HIS A 214 -10.36 8.22 -6.22
CA HIS A 214 -9.81 8.23 -7.57
C HIS A 214 -10.90 8.45 -8.63
N GLU A 215 -12.02 7.73 -8.52
CA GLU A 215 -13.17 7.90 -9.42
C GLU A 215 -13.71 9.33 -9.39
N LEU A 216 -13.92 9.89 -8.19
CA LEU A 216 -14.40 11.26 -8.04
C LEU A 216 -13.44 12.33 -8.58
N VAL A 217 -12.13 12.06 -8.56
CA VAL A 217 -11.10 12.96 -9.13
C VAL A 217 -11.07 12.87 -10.66
N GLN A 218 -11.18 11.66 -11.22
CA GLN A 218 -11.14 11.45 -12.66
C GLN A 218 -12.46 11.84 -13.32
N ASN A 219 -13.59 11.57 -12.65
CA ASN A 219 -14.95 11.79 -13.13
C ASN A 219 -15.75 12.57 -12.08
N PRO A 220 -15.48 13.88 -11.90
CA PRO A 220 -16.18 14.68 -10.89
C PRO A 220 -17.70 14.72 -11.16
N PRO A 221 -18.54 14.75 -10.11
CA PRO A 221 -19.97 14.85 -10.27
C PRO A 221 -20.35 16.11 -11.01
N SER A 222 -21.30 15.99 -11.96
CA SER A 222 -21.77 17.11 -12.79
C SER A 222 -23.06 17.76 -12.27
N THR A 223 -23.60 17.26 -11.15
CA THR A 223 -24.84 17.73 -10.52
C THR A 223 -24.53 18.43 -9.20
N ASP A 224 -25.36 19.41 -8.82
CA ASP A 224 -25.19 20.13 -7.56
C ASP A 224 -25.50 19.21 -6.36
N LEU A 225 -26.42 18.27 -6.54
CA LEU A 225 -26.77 17.28 -5.52
C LEU A 225 -26.00 15.98 -5.72
N VAL A 226 -25.27 15.57 -4.69
CA VAL A 226 -24.47 14.33 -4.65
C VAL A 226 -24.91 13.48 -3.46
N ILE A 227 -25.24 12.23 -3.72
CA ILE A 227 -25.76 11.29 -2.73
C ILE A 227 -24.80 10.13 -2.58
N PHE A 228 -24.39 9.82 -1.36
CA PHE A 228 -23.66 8.60 -1.03
C PHE A 228 -24.60 7.62 -0.34
N ASP A 229 -24.87 6.51 -1.01
CA ASP A 229 -25.69 5.43 -0.47
C ASP A 229 -24.75 4.35 0.12
N VAL A 230 -24.70 4.30 1.45
CA VAL A 230 -23.92 3.33 2.23
C VAL A 230 -24.81 2.23 2.83
N SER A 231 -26.05 2.07 2.38
CA SER A 231 -26.99 1.05 2.88
C SER A 231 -26.50 -0.40 2.73
N ARG A 232 -25.45 -0.62 1.93
CA ARG A 232 -24.85 -1.94 1.68
C ARG A 232 -23.40 -2.02 2.16
N VAL A 233 -23.00 -1.06 2.99
CA VAL A 233 -21.68 -1.03 3.62
C VAL A 233 -21.76 -1.77 4.95
N ASP A 234 -20.92 -2.79 5.12
CA ASP A 234 -20.94 -3.63 6.33
C ASP A 234 -20.13 -2.98 7.46
N GLU A 235 -18.93 -2.48 7.15
CA GLU A 235 -18.04 -1.83 8.13
C GLU A 235 -17.27 -0.67 7.51
N VAL A 236 -16.97 0.36 8.32
CA VAL A 236 -16.16 1.51 7.91
C VAL A 236 -14.97 1.66 8.84
N LEU A 237 -13.77 1.34 8.36
CA LEU A 237 -12.55 1.50 9.14
C LEU A 237 -12.25 2.98 9.42
N PRO A 238 -11.56 3.30 10.53
CA PRO A 238 -11.23 4.69 10.89
C PRO A 238 -10.51 5.47 9.79
N VAL A 239 -9.64 4.81 9.02
CA VAL A 239 -8.94 5.44 7.89
C VAL A 239 -9.93 5.83 6.77
N ALA A 240 -10.82 4.92 6.39
CA ALA A 240 -11.83 5.18 5.36
C ALA A 240 -12.76 6.31 5.79
N ARG A 241 -13.17 6.35 7.07
CA ARG A 241 -13.98 7.42 7.63
C ARG A 241 -13.29 8.79 7.55
N ARG A 242 -11.99 8.88 7.91
CA ARG A 242 -11.20 10.13 7.78
C ARG A 242 -11.07 10.58 6.33
N THR A 243 -10.81 9.64 5.42
CA THR A 243 -10.68 9.94 3.98
C THR A 243 -12.01 10.38 3.39
N ALA A 244 -13.12 9.73 3.76
CA ALA A 244 -14.48 10.15 3.37
C ALA A 244 -14.80 11.56 3.87
N ALA A 245 -14.43 11.90 5.11
CA ALA A 245 -14.63 13.24 5.66
C ALA A 245 -13.85 14.32 4.87
N ALA A 246 -12.59 14.04 4.51
CA ALA A 246 -11.79 14.95 3.69
C ALA A 246 -12.35 15.11 2.27
N MET A 247 -12.84 14.02 1.69
CA MET A 247 -13.53 14.02 0.39
C MET A 247 -14.83 14.84 0.44
N ALA A 248 -15.64 14.64 1.46
CA ALA A 248 -16.89 15.42 1.67
C ALA A 248 -16.58 16.92 1.77
N THR A 249 -15.55 17.32 2.51
CA THR A 249 -15.08 18.72 2.59
C THR A 249 -14.83 19.29 1.19
N LYS A 250 -14.06 18.59 0.36
CA LYS A 250 -13.73 19.05 -0.99
C LYS A 250 -14.95 19.21 -1.89
N LEU A 251 -15.89 18.29 -1.81
CA LEU A 251 -17.14 18.36 -2.59
C LEU A 251 -18.02 19.54 -2.14
N ILE A 252 -18.15 19.74 -0.82
CA ILE A 252 -18.92 20.89 -0.26
C ILE A 252 -18.26 22.21 -0.66
N ASP A 253 -16.93 22.31 -0.57
CA ASP A 253 -16.19 23.51 -0.96
C ASP A 253 -16.24 23.79 -2.48
N ALA A 254 -16.47 22.74 -3.28
CA ALA A 254 -16.74 22.86 -4.72
C ALA A 254 -18.19 23.27 -5.04
N GLY A 255 -19.06 23.42 -4.04
CA GLY A 255 -20.44 23.87 -4.17
C GLY A 255 -21.50 22.77 -4.21
N HIS A 256 -21.10 21.50 -4.01
CA HIS A 256 -22.06 20.40 -4.00
C HIS A 256 -22.81 20.31 -2.66
N THR A 257 -24.10 19.98 -2.74
CA THR A 257 -24.90 19.57 -1.59
C THR A 257 -24.76 18.06 -1.42
N LEU A 258 -24.40 17.61 -0.21
CA LEU A 258 -24.19 16.19 0.06
C LEU A 258 -25.31 15.60 0.91
N ILE A 259 -25.78 14.41 0.52
CA ILE A 259 -26.71 13.58 1.28
C ILE A 259 -26.07 12.22 1.54
N LEU A 260 -26.23 11.69 2.74
CA LEU A 260 -25.82 10.36 3.13
C LEU A 260 -27.06 9.49 3.40
N ILE A 261 -27.20 8.39 2.65
CA ILE A 261 -28.16 7.32 2.92
C ILE A 261 -27.45 6.26 3.76
N ASP A 262 -27.78 6.18 5.05
CA ASP A 262 -27.12 5.31 6.03
C ASP A 262 -28.15 4.74 7.02
N PRO A 263 -29.01 3.81 6.55
CA PRO A 263 -30.10 3.26 7.36
C PRO A 263 -29.61 2.39 8.53
N GLU A 264 -28.45 1.74 8.38
CA GLU A 264 -27.87 0.85 9.39
C GLU A 264 -26.95 1.59 10.38
N GLU A 265 -26.82 2.91 10.25
CA GLU A 265 -25.94 3.76 11.07
C GLU A 265 -24.46 3.30 11.06
N THR A 266 -23.98 2.83 9.92
CA THR A 266 -22.57 2.41 9.75
C THR A 266 -21.60 3.58 9.88
N MET A 267 -22.07 4.81 9.64
CA MET A 267 -21.32 6.06 9.81
C MET A 267 -22.02 7.02 10.80
N PRO A 268 -22.21 6.64 12.06
CA PRO A 268 -22.95 7.45 13.03
C PRO A 268 -22.24 8.79 13.26
N GLY A 269 -23.03 9.90 13.27
CA GLY A 269 -22.49 11.23 13.49
C GLY A 269 -21.43 11.68 12.46
N PHE A 270 -21.50 11.17 11.22
CA PHE A 270 -20.54 11.53 10.19
C PHE A 270 -20.59 13.03 9.87
N GLN A 271 -19.44 13.65 9.86
CA GLN A 271 -19.21 15.05 9.51
C GLN A 271 -18.03 15.13 8.53
N ASP A 272 -17.98 16.21 7.78
CA ASP A 272 -16.79 16.50 6.97
C ASP A 272 -15.57 16.84 7.85
N ALA A 273 -14.40 17.04 7.24
CA ALA A 273 -13.19 17.33 8.00
C ALA A 273 -13.18 18.71 8.70
N GLN A 274 -14.16 19.56 8.42
CA GLN A 274 -14.37 20.85 9.08
C GLN A 274 -15.49 20.79 10.13
N GLY A 275 -16.06 19.62 10.39
CA GLY A 275 -17.13 19.41 11.36
C GLY A 275 -18.53 19.79 10.87
N ARG A 276 -18.71 20.02 9.55
CA ARG A 276 -20.03 20.28 8.98
C ARG A 276 -20.80 18.97 8.84
N GLY A 277 -22.00 18.89 9.38
CA GLY A 277 -22.89 17.75 9.24
C GLY A 277 -23.42 17.63 7.81
N MET A 278 -23.58 16.40 7.34
CA MET A 278 -24.30 16.14 6.10
C MET A 278 -25.76 15.83 6.38
N ARG A 279 -26.67 16.20 5.45
CA ARG A 279 -28.06 15.77 5.52
C ARG A 279 -28.10 14.26 5.41
N ARG A 280 -28.75 13.60 6.35
CA ARG A 280 -28.99 12.15 6.33
C ARG A 280 -30.39 11.90 5.88
N TRP A 281 -30.56 10.90 5.03
CA TRP A 281 -31.87 10.38 4.71
C TRP A 281 -32.19 9.12 5.49
N THR A 282 -33.38 9.07 6.03
CA THR A 282 -33.95 7.86 6.61
C THR A 282 -34.42 6.91 5.50
N VAL A 283 -34.75 5.67 5.87
CA VAL A 283 -35.33 4.68 4.94
C VAL A 283 -36.63 5.23 4.28
N GLU A 284 -37.43 5.95 5.04
CA GLU A 284 -38.69 6.52 4.53
C GLU A 284 -38.46 7.70 3.57
N GLU A 285 -37.46 8.54 3.83
CA GLU A 285 -37.11 9.66 2.94
C GLU A 285 -36.46 9.14 1.65
N THR A 286 -35.64 8.08 1.74
CA THR A 286 -35.07 7.41 0.58
C THR A 286 -36.14 6.83 -0.35
N ALA A 287 -37.18 6.22 0.22
CA ALA A 287 -38.30 5.67 -0.55
C ALA A 287 -39.16 6.75 -1.23
N ARG A 288 -39.26 7.94 -0.63
CA ARG A 288 -40.03 9.07 -1.21
C ARG A 288 -39.25 9.93 -2.18
N GLY A 289 -37.94 9.99 -2.02
CA GLY A 289 -37.06 10.86 -2.84
C GLY A 289 -36.65 10.22 -4.16
N LEU A 290 -36.81 8.91 -4.30
CA LEU A 290 -36.48 8.14 -5.52
C LEU A 290 -37.72 7.87 -6.41
N ASP A 291 -38.92 8.31 -6.00
CA ASP A 291 -40.14 8.35 -6.81
C ASP A 291 -40.27 9.74 -7.51
#